data_0b04f850caf18da997114bd6c7f64faf
#
_entry.id   0b04f850caf18da997114bd6c7f64faf
#
_cell.length_a   1.000
_cell.length_b   1.000
_cell.length_c   1.000
_cell.angle_alpha   90.00
_cell.angle_beta   90.00
_cell.angle_gamma   90.00
#
_symmetry.space_group_name_H-M   'P 1'
#
loop_
_entity.id
_entity.type
_entity.pdbx_description
1 polymer ?
#
loop_
_entity_poly.entity_id
_entity_poly.type
_entity_poly.pdbx_seq_one_letter_code
_entity_poly.pdbx_strand_id
1 'polypeptide(L)'
;GRRIDDGKMTRLIYVKVQETLAQYPGFSKKKVLVVHTGPGNTRVLLFQKGRIVRYSCYRLGTHRTGEAVGEIEYGDDVAELSLLREHMRGQVDQICLDYGGVKGLAGLIVIGQEMQQLRDRLDPTPEGKVACSALVAEAERMSRTTLEQRMNVYGADFAGVDSLLPAVLMTEMIARSLNLDDVIIPASGYDEEFSSSLIRAEQHPGDLEAEVLHFAGILADRYKADKGHREHVARLCMEMFDQLQDLHRLSEHDRLLLEVASILHEVGS
;
A
#
# COMPACT_ATOMS: atom_id res chain seq x y z
N GLY A 1 5.79 15.74 16.09
CA GLY A 1 5.50 15.36 14.72
C GLY A 1 4.00 15.21 14.53
N ARG A 2 3.44 15.71 13.43
CA ARG A 2 2.01 15.48 13.08
C ARG A 2 1.86 14.01 12.68
N ARG A 3 0.93 13.29 13.32
CA ARG A 3 0.51 11.97 12.86
C ARG A 3 -0.14 12.11 11.48
N ILE A 4 0.30 11.30 10.53
CA ILE A 4 -0.33 11.17 9.22
C ILE A 4 -1.51 10.21 9.40
N ASP A 5 -2.71 10.64 9.07
CA ASP A 5 -3.89 9.78 9.08
C ASP A 5 -3.90 8.80 7.88
N ASP A 6 -4.74 7.78 7.95
CA ASP A 6 -4.82 6.75 6.91
C ASP A 6 -5.20 7.29 5.52
N GLY A 7 -6.01 8.34 5.47
CA GLY A 7 -6.40 8.98 4.21
C GLY A 7 -5.22 9.66 3.53
N LYS A 8 -4.44 10.44 4.30
CA LYS A 8 -3.22 11.07 3.79
C LYS A 8 -2.18 10.04 3.35
N MET A 9 -2.02 8.96 4.13
CA MET A 9 -1.12 7.87 3.76
C MET A 9 -1.55 7.21 2.45
N THR A 10 -2.83 6.90 2.28
CA THR A 10 -3.35 6.28 1.05
C THR A 10 -3.15 7.20 -0.16
N ARG A 11 -3.36 8.50 0.00
CA ARG A 11 -3.08 9.51 -1.04
C ARG A 11 -1.61 9.52 -1.46
N LEU A 12 -0.70 9.49 -0.49
CA LEU A 12 0.74 9.49 -0.75
C LEU A 12 1.17 8.24 -1.50
N ILE A 13 0.66 7.08 -1.08
CA ILE A 13 0.87 5.82 -1.78
C ILE A 13 0.37 5.93 -3.22
N TYR A 14 -0.80 6.52 -3.44
CA TYR A 14 -1.37 6.71 -4.77
C TYR A 14 -0.46 7.56 -5.67
N VAL A 15 -0.02 8.73 -5.21
CA VAL A 15 0.88 9.61 -5.96
C VAL A 15 2.18 8.88 -6.29
N LYS A 16 2.77 8.19 -5.31
CA LYS A 16 3.98 7.40 -5.49
C LYS A 16 3.82 6.31 -6.54
N VAL A 17 2.69 5.61 -6.52
CA VAL A 17 2.38 4.58 -7.50
C VAL A 17 2.22 5.16 -8.90
N GLN A 18 1.58 6.31 -9.05
CA GLN A 18 1.43 6.97 -10.36
C GLN A 18 2.80 7.34 -10.95
N GLU A 19 3.70 7.90 -10.16
CA GLU A 19 5.08 8.18 -10.56
C GLU A 19 5.84 6.91 -10.93
N THR A 20 5.69 5.85 -10.13
CA THR A 20 6.27 4.54 -10.41
C THR A 20 5.72 3.95 -11.71
N LEU A 21 4.41 3.94 -11.90
CA LEU A 21 3.77 3.41 -13.12
C LEU A 21 4.17 4.21 -14.37
N ALA A 22 4.44 5.50 -14.25
CA ALA A 22 4.97 6.32 -15.34
C ALA A 22 6.35 5.86 -15.80
N GLN A 23 7.18 5.32 -14.90
CA GLN A 23 8.49 4.75 -15.22
C GLN A 23 8.38 3.37 -15.90
N TYR A 24 7.22 2.71 -15.80
CA TYR A 24 6.96 1.39 -16.37
C TYR A 24 5.82 1.42 -17.41
N PRO A 25 6.06 1.94 -18.63
CA PRO A 25 4.99 2.10 -19.64
C PRO A 25 4.24 0.80 -19.96
N GLY A 26 4.93 -0.36 -19.80
CA GLY A 26 4.33 -1.68 -19.97
C GLY A 26 3.20 -2.01 -18.99
N PHE A 27 3.08 -1.28 -17.87
CA PHE A 27 2.05 -1.48 -16.87
C PHE A 27 0.84 -0.55 -17.02
N SER A 28 0.96 0.55 -17.77
CA SER A 28 -0.10 1.56 -17.91
C SER A 28 -1.45 1.01 -18.38
N LYS A 29 -1.43 -0.07 -19.18
CA LYS A 29 -2.63 -0.74 -19.71
C LYS A 29 -2.97 -2.07 -19.02
N LYS A 30 -2.12 -2.54 -18.12
CA LYS A 30 -2.25 -3.84 -17.46
C LYS A 30 -2.81 -3.71 -16.05
N LYS A 31 -3.09 -4.85 -15.42
CA LYS A 31 -3.40 -4.93 -14.00
C LYS A 31 -2.08 -5.07 -13.23
N VAL A 32 -1.88 -4.22 -12.24
CA VAL A 32 -0.68 -4.23 -11.37
C VAL A 32 -1.15 -4.20 -9.93
N LEU A 33 -0.58 -5.04 -9.12
CA LEU A 33 -0.79 -5.00 -7.69
C LEU A 33 0.30 -4.15 -7.05
N VAL A 34 -0.10 -3.29 -6.12
CA VAL A 34 0.82 -2.51 -5.32
C VAL A 34 0.61 -2.88 -3.87
N VAL A 35 1.69 -3.24 -3.20
CA VAL A 35 1.72 -3.54 -1.78
C VAL A 35 2.56 -2.48 -1.08
N HIS A 36 1.95 -1.77 -0.14
CA HIS A 36 2.64 -0.88 0.77
C HIS A 36 2.67 -1.52 2.14
N THR A 37 3.85 -1.91 2.59
CA THR A 37 4.07 -2.41 3.94
C THR A 37 4.43 -1.26 4.86
N GLY A 38 3.73 -1.15 5.97
CA GLY A 38 4.00 -0.17 7.02
C GLY A 38 4.17 -0.84 8.37
N PRO A 39 4.49 -0.07 9.43
CA PRO A 39 4.80 -0.63 10.75
C PRO A 39 3.64 -1.44 11.37
N GLY A 40 2.39 -1.02 11.14
CA GLY A 40 1.20 -1.63 11.77
C GLY A 40 0.22 -2.29 10.80
N ASN A 41 0.33 -2.02 9.51
CA ASN A 41 -0.60 -2.53 8.50
C ASN A 41 0.04 -2.62 7.10
N THR A 42 -0.56 -3.47 6.27
CA THR A 42 -0.22 -3.60 4.84
C THR A 42 -1.42 -3.17 4.01
N ARG A 43 -1.19 -2.26 3.08
CA ARG A 43 -2.18 -1.78 2.11
C ARG A 43 -1.92 -2.42 0.76
N VAL A 44 -2.98 -2.96 0.17
CA VAL A 44 -2.91 -3.62 -1.14
C VAL A 44 -3.86 -2.90 -2.09
N LEU A 45 -3.31 -2.42 -3.21
CA LEU A 45 -4.03 -1.66 -4.21
C LEU A 45 -3.92 -2.38 -5.57
N LEU A 46 -5.06 -2.66 -6.19
CA LEU A 46 -5.09 -3.17 -7.55
C LEU A 46 -5.28 -2.00 -8.52
N PHE A 47 -4.30 -1.79 -9.38
CA PHE A 47 -4.37 -0.82 -10.46
C PHE A 47 -4.80 -1.50 -11.76
N GLN A 48 -5.64 -0.84 -12.52
CA GLN A 48 -5.99 -1.19 -13.89
C GLN A 48 -6.09 0.07 -14.73
N LYS A 49 -5.34 0.12 -15.81
CA LYS A 49 -5.27 1.31 -16.69
C LYS A 49 -4.93 2.60 -15.93
N GLY A 50 -3.98 2.52 -15.01
CA GLY A 50 -3.53 3.65 -14.20
C GLY A 50 -4.49 4.11 -13.09
N ARG A 51 -5.63 3.43 -12.89
CA ARG A 51 -6.61 3.76 -11.83
C ARG A 51 -6.71 2.64 -10.82
N ILE A 52 -6.94 2.98 -9.57
CA ILE A 52 -7.22 1.99 -8.51
C ILE A 52 -8.62 1.43 -8.74
N VAL A 53 -8.72 0.10 -8.82
CA VAL A 53 -10.00 -0.63 -8.95
C VAL A 53 -10.36 -1.43 -7.72
N ARG A 54 -9.40 -1.65 -6.81
CA ARG A 54 -9.61 -2.31 -5.51
C ARG A 54 -8.57 -1.82 -4.52
N TYR A 55 -8.99 -1.61 -3.29
CA TYR A 55 -8.15 -1.28 -2.14
C TYR A 55 -8.51 -2.17 -0.97
N SER A 56 -7.51 -2.65 -0.24
CA SER A 56 -7.68 -3.38 1.01
C SER A 56 -6.57 -3.02 1.99
N CYS A 57 -6.89 -3.04 3.27
CA CYS A 57 -5.94 -2.80 4.35
C CYS A 57 -5.97 -3.99 5.32
N TYR A 58 -4.82 -4.60 5.57
CA TYR A 58 -4.66 -5.77 6.42
C TYR A 58 -3.90 -5.40 7.69
N ARG A 59 -4.26 -6.01 8.81
CA ARG A 59 -3.55 -5.84 10.09
C ARG A 59 -2.26 -6.67 10.12
N LEU A 60 -1.41 -6.43 9.16
CA LEU A 60 -0.12 -7.06 8.97
C LEU A 60 0.91 -5.96 8.79
N GLY A 61 1.79 -5.74 9.76
CA GLY A 61 2.80 -4.69 9.74
C GLY A 61 4.14 -5.21 10.16
N THR A 62 5.21 -4.57 9.70
CA THR A 62 6.59 -5.01 9.93
C THR A 62 6.96 -4.98 11.42
N HIS A 63 6.70 -3.87 12.12
CA HIS A 63 6.93 -3.76 13.57
C HIS A 63 6.02 -4.67 14.38
N ARG A 64 4.75 -4.72 14.04
CA ARG A 64 3.78 -5.58 14.75
C ARG A 64 4.17 -7.05 14.67
N THR A 65 4.74 -7.47 13.55
CA THR A 65 5.19 -8.85 13.33
C THR A 65 6.49 -9.11 14.10
N GLY A 66 7.44 -8.18 14.11
CA GLY A 66 8.66 -8.27 14.90
C GLY A 66 8.36 -8.35 16.40
N GLU A 67 7.53 -7.45 16.92
CA GLU A 67 7.12 -7.46 18.34
C GLU A 67 6.42 -8.76 18.76
N ALA A 68 5.57 -9.36 17.90
CA ALA A 68 4.87 -10.59 18.19
C ALA A 68 5.79 -11.82 18.31
N VAL A 69 6.98 -11.74 17.73
CA VAL A 69 7.98 -12.81 17.68
C VAL A 69 9.21 -12.48 18.56
N GLY A 70 9.25 -11.28 19.12
CA GLY A 70 10.41 -10.63 19.75
C GLY A 70 10.99 -11.24 21.06
N GLU A 71 10.58 -12.46 21.45
CA GLU A 71 11.17 -13.19 22.58
C GLU A 71 12.06 -14.38 22.14
N ILE A 72 12.37 -14.47 20.84
CA ILE A 72 13.21 -15.56 20.34
C ILE A 72 14.68 -15.17 20.55
N GLU A 73 15.47 -16.09 21.13
CA GLU A 73 16.92 -15.94 21.15
C GLU A 73 17.45 -15.85 19.72
N TYR A 74 18.00 -14.70 19.35
CA TYR A 74 18.65 -14.50 18.07
C TYR A 74 19.75 -15.54 17.86
N GLY A 75 19.65 -16.31 16.79
CA GLY A 75 20.62 -17.33 16.42
C GLY A 75 20.04 -18.72 16.18
N ASP A 76 18.75 -18.93 16.44
CA ASP A 76 18.01 -20.08 15.91
C ASP A 76 17.26 -19.68 14.64
N ASP A 77 18.01 -19.70 13.53
CA ASP A 77 17.57 -19.25 12.21
C ASP A 77 16.30 -19.96 11.70
N VAL A 78 16.14 -21.22 12.04
CA VAL A 78 15.00 -22.04 11.59
C VAL A 78 13.74 -21.69 12.38
N ALA A 79 13.87 -21.51 13.69
CA ALA A 79 12.75 -21.16 14.57
C ALA A 79 12.23 -19.76 14.26
N GLU A 80 13.10 -18.75 14.11
CA GLU A 80 12.74 -17.38 13.82
C GLU A 80 11.94 -17.28 12.51
N LEU A 81 12.46 -17.85 11.40
CA LEU A 81 11.78 -17.83 10.11
C LEU A 81 10.44 -18.55 10.14
N SER A 82 10.36 -19.69 10.83
CA SER A 82 9.12 -20.49 10.92
C SER A 82 8.03 -19.76 11.68
N LEU A 83 8.35 -19.14 12.80
CA LEU A 83 7.40 -18.41 13.63
C LEU A 83 6.90 -17.15 12.94
N LEU A 84 7.79 -16.39 12.28
CA LEU A 84 7.42 -15.22 11.49
C LEU A 84 6.45 -15.62 10.36
N ARG A 85 6.76 -16.69 9.61
CA ARG A 85 5.89 -17.19 8.53
C ARG A 85 4.55 -17.66 9.06
N GLU A 86 4.51 -18.35 10.18
CA GLU A 86 3.27 -18.82 10.78
C GLU A 86 2.41 -17.64 11.24
N HIS A 87 3.01 -16.65 11.91
CA HIS A 87 2.31 -15.44 12.35
C HIS A 87 1.68 -14.67 11.18
N MET A 88 2.38 -14.56 10.05
CA MET A 88 1.90 -13.81 8.89
C MET A 88 0.91 -14.60 8.02
N ARG A 89 0.91 -15.93 8.09
CA ARG A 89 0.19 -16.82 7.15
C ARG A 89 -1.27 -16.46 6.97
N GLY A 90 -2.02 -16.29 8.06
CA GLY A 90 -3.46 -16.01 7.96
C GLY A 90 -3.79 -14.73 7.20
N GLN A 91 -2.97 -13.68 7.34
CA GLN A 91 -3.17 -12.42 6.63
C GLN A 91 -2.72 -12.51 5.15
N VAL A 92 -1.63 -13.24 4.88
CA VAL A 92 -1.18 -13.51 3.50
C VAL A 92 -2.19 -14.36 2.75
N ASP A 93 -2.75 -15.39 3.39
CA ASP A 93 -3.82 -16.21 2.81
C ASP A 93 -5.06 -15.35 2.48
N GLN A 94 -5.40 -14.40 3.34
CA GLN A 94 -6.49 -13.47 3.06
C GLN A 94 -6.18 -12.57 1.84
N ILE A 95 -4.95 -12.07 1.71
CA ILE A 95 -4.51 -11.32 0.51
C ILE A 95 -4.62 -12.21 -0.74
N CYS A 96 -4.22 -13.47 -0.63
CA CYS A 96 -4.35 -14.45 -1.72
C CYS A 96 -5.81 -14.68 -2.12
N LEU A 97 -6.71 -14.84 -1.17
CA LEU A 97 -8.16 -14.98 -1.43
C LEU A 97 -8.73 -13.75 -2.13
N ASP A 98 -8.32 -12.56 -1.69
CA ASP A 98 -8.84 -11.31 -2.23
C ASP A 98 -8.30 -11.00 -3.63
N TYR A 99 -7.05 -11.37 -3.96
CA TYR A 99 -6.37 -10.94 -5.18
C TYR A 99 -5.87 -12.08 -6.08
N GLY A 100 -5.74 -13.31 -5.59
CA GLY A 100 -5.21 -14.44 -6.37
C GLY A 100 -6.06 -14.82 -7.59
N GLY A 101 -7.36 -14.50 -7.56
CA GLY A 101 -8.26 -14.67 -8.71
C GLY A 101 -8.16 -13.59 -9.79
N VAL A 102 -7.27 -12.60 -9.64
CA VAL A 102 -7.10 -11.49 -10.60
C VAL A 102 -6.39 -11.97 -11.86
N LYS A 103 -7.14 -12.24 -12.93
CA LYS A 103 -6.57 -12.66 -14.21
C LYS A 103 -5.80 -11.52 -14.87
N GLY A 104 -4.62 -11.86 -15.42
CA GLY A 104 -3.78 -10.91 -16.17
C GLY A 104 -3.03 -9.91 -15.28
N LEU A 105 -2.71 -10.31 -14.06
CA LEU A 105 -1.80 -9.55 -13.19
C LEU A 105 -0.41 -9.53 -13.84
N ALA A 106 0.12 -8.34 -14.08
CA ALA A 106 1.37 -8.14 -14.80
C ALA A 106 2.59 -8.04 -13.88
N GLY A 107 2.36 -7.78 -12.58
CA GLY A 107 3.43 -7.69 -11.60
C GLY A 107 2.95 -7.15 -10.25
N LEU A 108 3.85 -7.20 -9.31
CA LEU A 108 3.71 -6.72 -7.94
C LEU A 108 4.74 -5.61 -7.69
N ILE A 109 4.28 -4.42 -7.39
CA ILE A 109 5.14 -3.31 -6.94
C ILE A 109 5.09 -3.26 -5.43
N VAL A 110 6.24 -3.23 -4.79
CA VAL A 110 6.37 -3.17 -3.33
C VAL A 110 6.93 -1.81 -2.94
N ILE A 111 6.20 -1.13 -2.07
CA ILE A 111 6.54 0.18 -1.52
C ILE A 111 6.63 0.04 -0.01
N GLY A 112 7.70 0.55 0.59
CA GLY A 112 7.93 0.52 2.02
C GLY A 112 9.37 0.94 2.33
N GLN A 113 9.57 1.55 3.48
CA GLN A 113 10.89 2.04 3.89
C GLN A 113 11.90 0.91 3.99
N GLU A 114 11.50 -0.22 4.57
CA GLU A 114 12.34 -1.39 4.76
C GLU A 114 12.80 -1.99 3.42
N MET A 115 11.87 -2.15 2.48
CA MET A 115 12.20 -2.69 1.16
C MET A 115 13.06 -1.74 0.34
N GLN A 116 12.89 -0.43 0.53
CA GLN A 116 13.76 0.58 -0.07
C GLN A 116 15.19 0.51 0.47
N GLN A 117 15.33 0.36 1.80
CA GLN A 117 16.62 0.21 2.45
C GLN A 117 17.38 -1.05 2.02
N LEU A 118 16.66 -2.12 1.71
CA LEU A 118 17.23 -3.40 1.27
C LEU A 118 17.47 -3.48 -0.23
N ARG A 119 16.94 -2.54 -1.01
CA ARG A 119 16.90 -2.61 -2.46
C ARG A 119 18.25 -2.93 -3.08
N ASP A 120 19.29 -2.19 -2.73
CA ASP A 120 20.63 -2.35 -3.33
C ASP A 120 21.29 -3.69 -2.98
N ARG A 121 20.85 -4.34 -1.90
CA ARG A 121 21.32 -5.66 -1.49
C ARG A 121 20.60 -6.81 -2.18
N LEU A 122 19.41 -6.54 -2.71
CA LEU A 122 18.58 -7.51 -3.42
C LEU A 122 18.93 -7.60 -4.92
N ASP A 123 19.98 -6.89 -5.34
CA ASP A 123 20.50 -6.88 -6.72
C ASP A 123 19.38 -6.71 -7.77
N PRO A 124 18.64 -5.60 -7.73
CA PRO A 124 17.55 -5.38 -8.66
C PRO A 124 18.05 -5.18 -10.09
N THR A 125 17.26 -5.62 -11.07
CA THR A 125 17.51 -5.25 -12.47
C THR A 125 17.42 -3.72 -12.64
N PRO A 126 17.88 -3.16 -13.78
CA PRO A 126 17.70 -1.73 -14.06
C PRO A 126 16.25 -1.23 -13.93
N GLU A 127 15.30 -2.12 -14.21
CA GLU A 127 13.87 -1.86 -14.05
C GLU A 127 13.36 -2.07 -12.60
N GLY A 128 14.25 -2.34 -11.65
CA GLY A 128 13.89 -2.53 -10.24
C GLY A 128 13.26 -3.88 -9.90
N LYS A 129 13.33 -4.86 -10.80
CA LYS A 129 12.84 -6.21 -10.53
C LYS A 129 13.80 -6.96 -9.63
N VAL A 130 13.23 -7.63 -8.63
CA VAL A 130 13.92 -8.48 -7.65
C VAL A 130 13.27 -9.85 -7.69
N ALA A 131 14.07 -10.89 -7.89
CA ALA A 131 13.59 -12.27 -7.87
C ALA A 131 13.16 -12.68 -6.45
N CYS A 132 12.09 -13.47 -6.33
CA CYS A 132 11.68 -14.03 -5.05
C CYS A 132 12.77 -14.89 -4.39
N SER A 133 13.63 -15.53 -5.19
CA SER A 133 14.80 -16.26 -4.68
C SER A 133 15.81 -15.36 -3.95
N ALA A 134 15.99 -14.12 -4.41
CA ALA A 134 16.85 -13.14 -3.74
C ALA A 134 16.26 -12.72 -2.39
N LEU A 135 14.93 -12.57 -2.29
CA LEU A 135 14.23 -12.30 -1.03
C LEU A 135 14.42 -13.44 -0.03
N VAL A 136 14.31 -14.70 -0.49
CA VAL A 136 14.55 -15.88 0.36
C VAL A 136 15.99 -15.90 0.87
N ALA A 137 16.97 -15.73 -0.02
CA ALA A 137 18.39 -15.74 0.35
C ALA A 137 18.72 -14.63 1.36
N GLU A 138 18.10 -13.46 1.20
CA GLU A 138 18.27 -12.34 2.12
C GLU A 138 17.64 -12.64 3.50
N ALA A 139 16.44 -13.21 3.54
CA ALA A 139 15.78 -13.62 4.78
C ALA A 139 16.63 -14.67 5.54
N GLU A 140 17.14 -15.68 4.84
CA GLU A 140 18.02 -16.69 5.42
C GLU A 140 19.34 -16.10 5.92
N ARG A 141 19.89 -15.10 5.22
CA ARG A 141 21.09 -14.41 5.66
C ARG A 141 20.83 -13.62 6.95
N MET A 142 19.70 -12.91 7.00
CA MET A 142 19.31 -12.15 8.20
C MET A 142 19.11 -13.07 9.41
N SER A 143 18.41 -14.19 9.24
CA SER A 143 18.12 -15.10 10.35
C SER A 143 19.39 -15.71 10.99
N ARG A 144 20.49 -15.83 10.22
CA ARG A 144 21.78 -16.34 10.70
C ARG A 144 22.66 -15.29 11.38
N THR A 145 22.20 -14.04 11.49
CA THR A 145 22.96 -12.94 12.07
C THR A 145 22.31 -12.44 13.35
N THR A 146 23.16 -12.11 14.34
CA THR A 146 22.68 -11.46 15.55
C THR A 146 22.12 -10.07 15.25
N LEU A 147 21.30 -9.54 16.16
CA LEU A 147 20.77 -8.20 16.03
C LEU A 147 21.87 -7.12 15.86
N GLU A 148 22.96 -7.21 16.64
CA GLU A 148 24.08 -6.29 16.52
C GLU A 148 24.75 -6.36 15.16
N GLN A 149 24.94 -7.56 14.62
CA GLN A 149 25.45 -7.77 13.27
C GLN A 149 24.51 -7.19 12.21
N ARG A 150 23.19 -7.38 12.36
CA ARG A 150 22.18 -6.77 11.48
C ARG A 150 22.27 -5.24 11.52
N MET A 151 22.35 -4.62 12.72
CA MET A 151 22.51 -3.16 12.87
C MET A 151 23.75 -2.65 12.11
N ASN A 152 24.87 -3.30 12.25
CA ASN A 152 26.10 -2.94 11.55
C ASN A 152 26.02 -3.12 10.04
N VAL A 153 25.42 -4.22 9.59
CA VAL A 153 25.31 -4.57 8.16
C VAL A 153 24.31 -3.68 7.43
N TYR A 154 23.18 -3.34 8.07
CA TYR A 154 22.09 -2.58 7.42
C TYR A 154 22.10 -1.09 7.77
N GLY A 155 22.97 -0.65 8.70
CA GLY A 155 23.11 0.76 9.06
C GLY A 155 21.85 1.36 9.69
N ALA A 156 21.06 0.54 10.40
CA ALA A 156 19.81 0.95 11.02
C ALA A 156 19.88 0.81 12.55
N ASP A 157 19.04 1.55 13.25
CA ASP A 157 18.85 1.39 14.69
C ASP A 157 18.08 0.08 15.00
N PHE A 158 17.95 -0.23 16.29
CA PHE A 158 17.26 -1.44 16.76
C PHE A 158 15.88 -1.62 16.13
N ALA A 159 15.05 -0.61 16.19
CA ALA A 159 13.67 -0.67 15.68
C ALA A 159 13.62 -0.83 14.15
N GLY A 160 14.53 -0.18 13.43
CA GLY A 160 14.65 -0.31 11.98
C GLY A 160 15.10 -1.70 11.55
N VAL A 161 16.08 -2.28 12.24
CA VAL A 161 16.62 -3.61 11.91
C VAL A 161 15.61 -4.72 12.18
N ASP A 162 14.84 -4.62 13.25
CA ASP A 162 13.86 -5.62 13.66
C ASP A 162 12.69 -5.73 12.65
N SER A 163 12.41 -4.65 11.92
CA SER A 163 11.37 -4.62 10.89
C SER A 163 11.80 -5.17 9.51
N LEU A 164 13.12 -5.31 9.26
CA LEU A 164 13.62 -5.71 7.93
C LEU A 164 13.27 -7.15 7.58
N LEU A 165 13.51 -8.09 8.48
CA LEU A 165 13.23 -9.51 8.23
C LEU A 165 11.73 -9.77 8.01
N PRO A 166 10.81 -9.25 8.84
CA PRO A 166 9.38 -9.29 8.55
C PRO A 166 9.01 -8.72 7.18
N ALA A 167 9.61 -7.59 6.76
CA ALA A 167 9.32 -6.96 5.47
C ALA A 167 9.70 -7.85 4.28
N VAL A 168 10.88 -8.47 4.32
CA VAL A 168 11.35 -9.38 3.27
C VAL A 168 10.46 -10.61 3.18
N LEU A 169 10.19 -11.27 4.33
CA LEU A 169 9.35 -12.47 4.38
C LEU A 169 7.93 -12.19 3.91
N MET A 170 7.35 -11.09 4.36
CA MET A 170 6.00 -10.67 3.96
C MET A 170 5.91 -10.45 2.45
N THR A 171 6.91 -9.78 1.88
CA THR A 171 7.00 -9.52 0.43
C THR A 171 7.10 -10.82 -0.35
N GLU A 172 7.97 -11.72 0.08
CA GLU A 172 8.17 -13.04 -0.54
C GLU A 172 6.91 -13.88 -0.47
N MET A 173 6.29 -13.98 0.71
CA MET A 173 5.07 -14.77 0.91
C MET A 173 3.91 -14.26 0.06
N ILE A 174 3.70 -12.94 -0.01
CA ILE A 174 2.65 -12.34 -0.84
C ILE A 174 2.93 -12.63 -2.33
N ALA A 175 4.15 -12.41 -2.81
CA ALA A 175 4.50 -12.68 -4.21
C ALA A 175 4.25 -14.14 -4.60
N ARG A 176 4.71 -15.07 -3.79
CA ARG A 176 4.50 -16.50 -4.03
C ARG A 176 3.03 -16.92 -3.96
N SER A 177 2.26 -16.38 -3.01
CA SER A 177 0.83 -16.69 -2.92
C SER A 177 0.04 -16.24 -4.14
N LEU A 178 0.57 -15.25 -4.88
CA LEU A 178 0.03 -14.75 -6.14
C LEU A 178 0.66 -15.39 -7.38
N ASN A 179 1.52 -16.42 -7.22
CA ASN A 179 2.26 -17.08 -8.28
C ASN A 179 3.15 -16.13 -9.10
N LEU A 180 3.85 -15.22 -8.43
CA LEU A 180 4.80 -14.30 -9.02
C LEU A 180 6.23 -14.72 -8.66
N ASP A 181 7.12 -14.74 -9.64
CA ASP A 181 8.53 -15.11 -9.47
C ASP A 181 9.41 -13.89 -9.12
N ASP A 182 8.93 -12.71 -9.42
CA ASP A 182 9.61 -11.44 -9.14
C ASP A 182 8.66 -10.38 -8.57
N VAL A 183 9.25 -9.39 -7.90
CA VAL A 183 8.60 -8.17 -7.44
C VAL A 183 9.36 -6.96 -7.99
N ILE A 184 8.73 -5.80 -7.99
CA ILE A 184 9.37 -4.54 -8.39
C ILE A 184 9.51 -3.66 -7.16
N ILE A 185 10.74 -3.25 -6.87
CA ILE A 185 11.08 -2.28 -5.85
C ILE A 185 11.57 -1.01 -6.57
N PRO A 186 10.78 0.07 -6.59
CA PRO A 186 11.14 1.31 -7.30
C PRO A 186 12.45 1.91 -6.80
N ALA A 187 13.21 2.56 -7.68
CA ALA A 187 14.48 3.19 -7.31
C ALA A 187 14.34 4.46 -6.49
N SER A 188 13.21 5.14 -6.58
CA SER A 188 12.98 6.42 -5.93
C SER A 188 12.73 6.28 -4.43
N GLY A 189 13.44 7.07 -3.63
CA GLY A 189 13.37 7.06 -2.16
C GLY A 189 11.99 7.40 -1.61
N TYR A 190 11.62 6.72 -0.52
CA TYR A 190 10.35 6.92 0.15
C TYR A 190 10.23 8.32 0.78
N ASP A 191 11.32 8.86 1.33
CA ASP A 191 11.30 10.07 2.15
C ASP A 191 11.41 11.38 1.36
N GLU A 192 12.25 11.46 0.34
CA GLU A 192 12.45 12.71 -0.44
C GLU A 192 11.26 13.02 -1.33
N GLU A 193 10.65 12.00 -1.94
CA GLU A 193 9.48 12.18 -2.78
C GLU A 193 8.19 12.28 -1.98
N PHE A 194 8.15 11.74 -0.77
CA PHE A 194 7.03 11.90 0.15
C PHE A 194 6.81 13.38 0.49
N SER A 195 7.89 14.12 0.75
CA SER A 195 7.83 15.56 1.01
C SER A 195 7.46 16.35 -0.25
N SER A 196 8.01 15.98 -1.40
CA SER A 196 7.72 16.64 -2.69
C SER A 196 6.31 16.33 -3.20
N SER A 197 5.79 15.13 -2.97
CA SER A 197 4.43 14.75 -3.34
C SER A 197 3.37 15.44 -2.48
N LEU A 198 3.66 15.71 -1.21
CA LEU A 198 2.81 16.57 -0.37
C LEU A 198 2.71 17.99 -0.95
N ILE A 199 3.83 18.56 -1.39
CA ILE A 199 3.87 19.90 -1.99
C ILE A 199 3.12 19.93 -3.33
N ARG A 200 3.30 18.92 -4.20
CA ARG A 200 2.58 18.83 -5.48
C ARG A 200 1.08 18.59 -5.29
N ALA A 201 0.71 17.82 -4.31
CA ALA A 201 -0.68 17.55 -3.97
C ALA A 201 -1.43 18.81 -3.48
N GLU A 202 -0.72 19.76 -2.87
CA GLU A 202 -1.25 21.09 -2.54
C GLU A 202 -1.39 21.99 -3.78
N GLN A 203 -0.61 21.73 -4.84
CA GLN A 203 -0.62 22.51 -6.07
C GLN A 203 -1.68 22.09 -7.11
N HIS A 204 -2.24 20.86 -7.01
CA HIS A 204 -3.25 20.33 -7.92
C HIS A 204 -4.46 19.74 -7.16
N PRO A 205 -5.27 20.57 -6.52
CA PRO A 205 -6.41 20.10 -5.72
C PRO A 205 -7.49 19.37 -6.54
N GLY A 206 -7.73 19.77 -7.79
CA GLY A 206 -8.78 19.19 -8.62
C GLY A 206 -8.57 17.72 -9.00
N ASP A 207 -7.31 17.29 -9.19
CA ASP A 207 -6.99 15.87 -9.43
C ASP A 207 -7.31 15.03 -8.20
N LEU A 208 -7.16 15.61 -7.01
CA LEU A 208 -7.48 14.95 -5.75
C LEU A 208 -8.97 14.73 -5.57
N GLU A 209 -9.80 15.73 -5.87
CA GLU A 209 -11.25 15.66 -5.72
C GLU A 209 -11.83 14.54 -6.59
N ALA A 210 -11.39 14.46 -7.85
CA ALA A 210 -11.77 13.38 -8.77
C ALA A 210 -11.38 12.00 -8.23
N GLU A 211 -10.22 11.87 -7.58
CA GLU A 211 -9.76 10.62 -6.98
C GLU A 211 -10.57 10.27 -5.72
N VAL A 212 -10.87 11.23 -4.85
CA VAL A 212 -11.70 11.01 -3.66
C VAL A 212 -13.09 10.51 -4.06
N LEU A 213 -13.71 11.12 -5.07
CA LEU A 213 -15.01 10.70 -5.60
C LEU A 213 -14.94 9.31 -6.24
N HIS A 214 -13.86 9.02 -6.96
CA HIS A 214 -13.63 7.69 -7.53
C HIS A 214 -13.51 6.62 -6.42
N PHE A 215 -12.77 6.90 -5.35
CA PHE A 215 -12.68 5.99 -4.20
C PHE A 215 -14.00 5.80 -3.47
N ALA A 216 -14.77 6.86 -3.29
CA ALA A 216 -16.12 6.77 -2.72
C ALA A 216 -17.00 5.84 -3.55
N GLY A 217 -16.93 5.95 -4.89
CA GLY A 217 -17.61 5.05 -5.81
C GLY A 217 -17.19 3.59 -5.67
N ILE A 218 -15.89 3.30 -5.60
CA ILE A 218 -15.36 1.94 -5.38
C ILE A 218 -15.86 1.35 -4.05
N LEU A 219 -15.86 2.18 -2.99
CA LEU A 219 -16.32 1.75 -1.67
C LEU A 219 -17.81 1.42 -1.70
N ALA A 220 -18.63 2.27 -2.30
CA ALA A 220 -20.06 2.04 -2.48
C ALA A 220 -20.34 0.76 -3.29
N ASP A 221 -19.60 0.51 -4.38
CA ASP A 221 -19.70 -0.72 -5.19
C ASP A 221 -19.34 -1.97 -4.36
N ARG A 222 -18.33 -1.89 -3.50
CA ARG A 222 -17.92 -2.98 -2.61
C ARG A 222 -19.04 -3.38 -1.64
N TYR A 223 -19.79 -2.41 -1.13
CA TYR A 223 -20.94 -2.62 -0.24
C TYR A 223 -22.25 -2.81 -0.99
N LYS A 224 -22.20 -2.95 -2.33
CA LYS A 224 -23.36 -3.21 -3.20
C LYS A 224 -24.45 -2.11 -3.13
N ALA A 225 -24.07 -0.88 -2.79
CA ALA A 225 -24.98 0.25 -2.84
C ALA A 225 -25.53 0.44 -4.27
N ASP A 226 -26.82 0.74 -4.40
CA ASP A 226 -27.43 0.93 -5.71
C ASP A 226 -26.82 2.11 -6.46
N LYS A 227 -26.23 1.83 -7.62
CA LYS A 227 -25.51 2.83 -8.38
C LYS A 227 -26.42 3.96 -8.89
N GLY A 228 -27.60 3.61 -9.39
CA GLY A 228 -28.54 4.61 -9.93
C GLY A 228 -29.07 5.52 -8.83
N HIS A 229 -29.40 4.94 -7.68
CA HIS A 229 -29.91 5.69 -6.54
C HIS A 229 -28.85 6.66 -5.98
N ARG A 230 -27.64 6.19 -5.69
CA ARG A 230 -26.56 7.04 -5.14
C ARG A 230 -26.16 8.17 -6.08
N GLU A 231 -26.09 7.92 -7.41
CA GLU A 231 -25.78 8.95 -8.39
C GLU A 231 -26.89 10.00 -8.46
N HIS A 232 -28.16 9.58 -8.32
CA HIS A 232 -29.28 10.50 -8.26
C HIS A 232 -29.27 11.35 -7.00
N VAL A 233 -29.05 10.74 -5.83
CA VAL A 233 -28.93 11.46 -4.54
C VAL A 233 -27.78 12.44 -4.56
N ALA A 234 -26.58 12.02 -5.00
CA ALA A 234 -25.42 12.89 -5.10
C ALA A 234 -25.69 14.11 -5.99
N ARG A 235 -26.32 13.91 -7.15
CA ARG A 235 -26.70 15.01 -8.05
C ARG A 235 -27.66 15.99 -7.38
N LEU A 236 -28.71 15.51 -6.72
CA LEU A 236 -29.67 16.38 -6.02
C LEU A 236 -29.01 17.16 -4.88
N CYS A 237 -28.11 16.51 -4.10
CA CYS A 237 -27.38 17.19 -3.05
C CYS A 237 -26.47 18.29 -3.61
N MET A 238 -25.80 18.06 -4.74
CA MET A 238 -24.97 19.08 -5.38
C MET A 238 -25.82 20.24 -5.94
N GLU A 239 -26.93 19.94 -6.61
CA GLU A 239 -27.85 20.98 -7.10
C GLU A 239 -28.37 21.85 -5.95
N MET A 240 -28.77 21.26 -4.82
CA MET A 240 -29.20 22.00 -3.64
C MET A 240 -28.07 22.82 -3.01
N PHE A 241 -26.87 22.26 -2.90
CA PHE A 241 -25.72 22.96 -2.37
C PHE A 241 -25.42 24.21 -3.20
N ASP A 242 -25.33 24.05 -4.52
CA ASP A 242 -25.01 25.13 -5.44
C ASP A 242 -26.10 26.23 -5.44
N GLN A 243 -27.39 25.87 -5.36
CA GLN A 243 -28.51 26.82 -5.30
C GLN A 243 -28.58 27.60 -3.97
N LEU A 244 -28.11 27.00 -2.88
CA LEU A 244 -28.15 27.61 -1.54
C LEU A 244 -26.82 28.27 -1.15
N GLN A 245 -25.87 28.40 -2.09
CA GLN A 245 -24.53 28.92 -1.83
C GLN A 245 -24.53 30.28 -1.14
N ASP A 246 -25.42 31.21 -1.55
CA ASP A 246 -25.53 32.54 -0.96
C ASP A 246 -26.05 32.49 0.50
N LEU A 247 -26.79 31.45 0.86
CA LEU A 247 -27.35 31.25 2.17
C LEU A 247 -26.36 30.62 3.14
N HIS A 248 -25.77 29.49 2.77
CA HIS A 248 -24.88 28.71 3.66
C HIS A 248 -23.44 29.18 3.65
N ARG A 249 -22.97 29.75 2.54
CA ARG A 249 -21.58 30.27 2.36
C ARG A 249 -20.48 29.26 2.70
N LEU A 250 -20.77 27.96 2.51
CA LEU A 250 -19.81 26.87 2.72
C LEU A 250 -18.78 26.83 1.59
N SER A 251 -17.64 26.18 1.85
CA SER A 251 -16.50 26.11 0.93
C SER A 251 -16.65 24.97 -0.10
N GLU A 252 -15.80 24.97 -1.14
CA GLU A 252 -15.67 23.83 -2.08
C GLU A 252 -15.27 22.54 -1.36
N HIS A 253 -14.51 22.63 -0.26
CA HIS A 253 -14.20 21.46 0.56
C HIS A 253 -15.46 20.86 1.21
N ASP A 254 -16.38 21.69 1.70
CA ASP A 254 -17.66 21.22 2.25
C ASP A 254 -18.54 20.62 1.16
N ARG A 255 -18.48 21.15 -0.07
CA ARG A 255 -19.14 20.62 -1.25
C ARG A 255 -18.64 19.20 -1.56
N LEU A 256 -17.34 18.99 -1.60
CA LEU A 256 -16.75 17.68 -1.79
C LEU A 256 -17.15 16.69 -0.69
N LEU A 257 -17.15 17.12 0.58
CA LEU A 257 -17.59 16.28 1.70
C LEU A 257 -19.05 15.85 1.56
N LEU A 258 -19.93 16.76 1.15
CA LEU A 258 -21.34 16.45 0.91
C LEU A 258 -21.49 15.46 -0.24
N GLU A 259 -20.74 15.61 -1.35
CA GLU A 259 -20.78 14.71 -2.48
C GLU A 259 -20.34 13.30 -2.09
N VAL A 260 -19.21 13.16 -1.37
CA VAL A 260 -18.72 11.89 -0.83
C VAL A 260 -19.75 11.25 0.11
N ALA A 261 -20.32 12.01 1.03
CA ALA A 261 -21.36 11.54 1.94
C ALA A 261 -22.60 11.03 1.17
N SER A 262 -22.99 11.75 0.12
CA SER A 262 -24.12 11.36 -0.75
C SER A 262 -23.86 10.08 -1.53
N ILE A 263 -22.62 9.83 -1.97
CA ILE A 263 -22.23 8.57 -2.63
C ILE A 263 -22.23 7.40 -1.64
N LEU A 264 -21.86 7.65 -0.39
CA LEU A 264 -21.67 6.62 0.63
C LEU A 264 -22.87 6.42 1.57
N HIS A 265 -23.99 7.13 1.38
CA HIS A 265 -25.08 7.17 2.35
C HIS A 265 -25.75 5.82 2.64
N GLU A 266 -25.67 4.86 1.69
CA GLU A 266 -26.17 3.49 1.87
C GLU A 266 -25.10 2.50 2.33
N VAL A 267 -23.84 2.94 2.50
CA VAL A 267 -22.74 2.05 2.92
C VAL A 267 -22.88 1.76 4.41
N GLY A 268 -23.20 0.50 4.73
CA GLY A 268 -23.36 0.04 6.12
C GLY A 268 -24.80 -0.02 6.61
N SER A 269 -25.78 0.18 5.73
CA SER A 269 -27.20 -0.04 5.99
C SER A 269 -27.61 -1.51 5.84
#